data_1be266fbc9524364cf8b0e8393f2e3a4
#
_entry.id   1be266fbc9524364cf8b0e8393f2e3a4
#
_cell.length_a   1.000
_cell.length_b   1.000
_cell.length_c   1.000
_cell.angle_alpha   90.00
_cell.angle_beta   90.00
_cell.angle_gamma   90.00
#
_symmetry.space_group_name_H-M   'P 1'
#
loop_
_entity.id
_entity.type
_entity.pdbx_description
1 polymer ?
#
loop_
_entity_poly.entity_id
_entity_poly.type
_entity_poly.pdbx_seq_one_letter_code
_entity_poly.pdbx_strand_id
1 'polypeptide(L)'
;MSKTFTRRDMLKSTAAGALVSAPFIGNAQAQAGTTWKVQSVWDAGTTGYRLFEAWCNGFKEKSGGELTVQPFPAKAVAADNNSLFDAVRSGVLQGMNPFTLYWAGKIPATVFLSSYPMGPDQPAQWDTMYYGLGMLEMAREIYAKQGLYFVGPIHHDANIIHSKVPIRSVDDLKGKKIRLPGGMVAEVFQAFGCSTVALPGSDIFPALEKGTIDAADYVGPAVNYDLGFHQVTKYILFGPPGTMSVYQPVDVMDLTVNMGAWRRLSPKMQQFVEDQVRTYSVKHFVEIQKANMVAMTKFREAGCEVSRMGPDDIAKFRKAAIPIWFNWAKKDPDAARVFKLQLEYMKNDLLGYVTDEDLKGHSI
;
A
#
# COMPACT_ATOMS: atom_id res chain seq x y z
N MET A 1 43.82 33.37 78.58
CA MET A 1 42.39 33.71 78.64
C MET A 1 41.60 32.72 77.77
N SER A 2 40.99 31.76 78.39
CA SER A 2 40.20 30.70 77.72
C SER A 2 38.77 31.21 77.50
N LYS A 3 38.31 31.33 76.26
CA LYS A 3 36.93 31.64 75.94
C LYS A 3 36.16 30.31 75.91
N THR A 4 35.28 30.13 76.91
CA THR A 4 34.35 29.01 76.99
C THR A 4 33.21 29.25 75.96
N PHE A 5 33.08 28.30 74.96
CA PHE A 5 31.95 28.25 74.04
C PHE A 5 30.69 27.82 74.79
N THR A 6 29.63 28.61 74.70
CA THR A 6 28.33 28.24 75.29
C THR A 6 27.44 27.47 74.35
N ARG A 7 26.51 26.67 74.90
CA ARG A 7 25.52 25.86 74.12
C ARG A 7 24.69 26.71 73.11
N ARG A 8 24.68 28.01 73.30
CA ARG A 8 23.94 28.93 72.42
C ARG A 8 24.69 29.27 71.13
N ASP A 9 26.04 29.09 71.13
CA ASP A 9 26.87 29.29 69.95
C ASP A 9 26.88 28.04 69.05
N MET A 10 26.60 26.89 69.63
CA MET A 10 26.46 25.64 68.85
C MET A 10 25.15 25.55 68.06
N LEU A 11 24.11 26.27 68.49
CA LEU A 11 22.81 26.29 67.79
C LEU A 11 22.70 27.28 66.66
N LYS A 12 23.68 28.17 66.51
CA LYS A 12 23.72 29.15 65.39
C LYS A 12 24.56 28.65 64.20
N SER A 13 25.36 27.63 64.34
CA SER A 13 26.19 27.07 63.26
C SER A 13 25.58 25.86 62.56
N THR A 14 24.39 25.42 62.94
CA THR A 14 23.68 24.27 62.33
C THR A 14 22.51 24.69 61.42
N ALA A 15 22.32 25.97 61.13
CA ALA A 15 21.22 26.47 60.27
C ALA A 15 21.63 26.83 58.86
N ALA A 16 22.84 26.50 58.40
CA ALA A 16 23.32 26.80 57.09
C ALA A 16 23.93 25.55 56.42
N GLY A 17 23.12 24.56 56.09
CA GLY A 17 23.68 23.36 55.44
C GLY A 17 22.70 22.22 55.18
N ALA A 18 21.41 22.46 55.10
CA ALA A 18 20.47 21.44 54.62
C ALA A 18 19.65 22.03 53.45
N LEU A 19 20.31 22.35 52.36
CA LEU A 19 19.65 22.30 51.04
C LEU A 19 19.46 20.78 50.76
N VAL A 20 18.34 20.26 51.30
CA VAL A 20 17.78 19.00 50.82
C VAL A 20 17.51 19.22 49.35
N SER A 21 18.34 18.64 48.48
CA SER A 21 18.02 18.42 47.09
C SER A 21 16.79 17.52 47.06
N ALA A 22 15.59 18.12 47.14
CA ALA A 22 14.38 17.44 46.74
C ALA A 22 14.63 16.92 45.34
N PRO A 23 14.46 15.61 45.05
CA PRO A 23 14.51 15.16 43.68
C PRO A 23 13.47 16.02 42.93
N PHE A 24 13.93 16.69 41.88
CA PHE A 24 13.06 17.35 40.92
C PHE A 24 12.25 16.18 40.31
N ILE A 25 11.11 15.85 40.95
CA ILE A 25 10.06 15.08 40.32
C ILE A 25 9.49 16.11 39.31
N GLY A 26 10.19 16.20 38.19
CA GLY A 26 9.59 16.81 37.01
C GLY A 26 8.26 16.07 36.86
N ASN A 27 7.15 16.78 37.04
CA ASN A 27 5.87 16.31 36.57
C ASN A 27 6.11 15.91 35.12
N ALA A 28 6.33 14.63 34.86
CA ALA A 28 6.05 14.04 33.58
C ALA A 28 4.53 14.22 33.41
N GLN A 29 4.13 15.43 32.97
CA GLN A 29 2.84 15.57 32.35
C GLN A 29 2.86 14.50 31.26
N ALA A 30 2.07 13.47 31.48
CA ALA A 30 1.80 12.48 30.44
C ALA A 30 1.33 13.29 29.25
N GLN A 31 2.20 13.48 28.28
CA GLN A 31 1.90 14.22 27.07
C GLN A 31 0.71 13.49 26.48
N ALA A 32 -0.45 14.14 26.45
CA ALA A 32 -1.67 13.53 25.97
C ALA A 32 -1.35 12.92 24.59
N GLY A 33 -1.44 11.59 24.49
CA GLY A 33 -1.00 10.85 23.31
C GLY A 33 -1.70 11.38 22.06
N THR A 34 -0.96 11.49 20.98
CA THR A 34 -1.49 11.89 19.67
C THR A 34 -2.43 10.81 19.15
N THR A 35 -3.60 11.18 18.62
CA THR A 35 -4.51 10.25 17.95
C THR A 35 -4.55 10.54 16.46
N TRP A 36 -4.32 9.50 15.65
CA TRP A 36 -4.52 9.54 14.21
C TRP A 36 -5.75 8.74 13.81
N LYS A 37 -6.59 9.34 12.98
CA LYS A 37 -7.67 8.66 12.26
C LYS A 37 -7.15 8.25 10.91
N VAL A 38 -7.13 6.95 10.63
CA VAL A 38 -6.57 6.40 9.39
C VAL A 38 -7.62 5.52 8.70
N GLN A 39 -8.02 5.90 7.49
CA GLN A 39 -8.94 5.09 6.69
C GLN A 39 -8.17 4.24 5.68
N SER A 40 -8.52 2.95 5.65
CA SER A 40 -8.05 2.02 4.63
C SER A 40 -9.02 1.97 3.45
N VAL A 41 -8.56 1.42 2.32
CA VAL A 41 -9.43 1.08 1.18
C VAL A 41 -10.06 -0.31 1.32
N TRP A 42 -9.77 -1.04 2.39
CA TRP A 42 -10.36 -2.34 2.67
C TRP A 42 -11.77 -2.20 3.24
N ASP A 43 -12.70 -2.96 2.69
CA ASP A 43 -14.06 -3.06 3.22
C ASP A 43 -14.08 -3.79 4.57
N ALA A 44 -14.96 -3.36 5.46
CA ALA A 44 -15.18 -4.01 6.74
C ALA A 44 -15.47 -5.52 6.55
N GLY A 45 -14.91 -6.34 7.44
CA GLY A 45 -15.10 -7.80 7.39
C GLY A 45 -14.14 -8.54 6.45
N THR A 46 -13.39 -7.86 5.57
CA THR A 46 -12.37 -8.49 4.73
C THR A 46 -11.11 -8.85 5.50
N THR A 47 -10.38 -9.84 5.00
CA THR A 47 -9.09 -10.22 5.57
C THR A 47 -8.11 -9.04 5.57
N GLY A 48 -8.09 -8.24 4.50
CA GLY A 48 -7.26 -7.03 4.43
C GLY A 48 -7.57 -6.05 5.56
N TYR A 49 -8.86 -5.77 5.82
CA TYR A 49 -9.25 -4.86 6.90
C TYR A 49 -8.91 -5.43 8.29
N ARG A 50 -9.20 -6.69 8.55
CA ARG A 50 -8.87 -7.33 9.85
C ARG A 50 -7.38 -7.22 10.20
N LEU A 51 -6.50 -7.43 9.22
CA LEU A 51 -5.05 -7.30 9.41
C LEU A 51 -4.64 -5.85 9.66
N PHE A 52 -5.20 -4.91 8.90
CA PHE A 52 -4.96 -3.47 9.08
C PHE A 52 -5.44 -2.99 10.45
N GLU A 53 -6.66 -3.34 10.84
CA GLU A 53 -7.26 -2.97 12.14
C GLU A 53 -6.43 -3.50 13.31
N ALA A 54 -6.03 -4.76 13.26
CA ALA A 54 -5.19 -5.37 14.30
C ALA A 54 -3.82 -4.67 14.42
N TRP A 55 -3.23 -4.28 13.28
CA TRP A 55 -1.99 -3.51 13.27
C TRP A 55 -2.16 -2.12 13.90
N CYS A 56 -3.19 -1.37 13.51
CA CYS A 56 -3.50 -0.05 14.05
C CYS A 56 -3.75 -0.10 15.56
N ASN A 57 -4.53 -1.07 16.04
CA ASN A 57 -4.85 -1.23 17.46
C ASN A 57 -3.62 -1.48 18.33
N GLY A 58 -2.54 -2.02 17.75
CA GLY A 58 -1.28 -2.24 18.45
C GLY A 58 -0.43 -0.98 18.68
N PHE A 59 -0.72 0.14 18.04
CA PHE A 59 0.12 1.34 18.12
C PHE A 59 0.21 1.93 19.52
N LYS A 60 -0.92 2.03 20.22
CA LYS A 60 -0.96 2.64 21.55
C LYS A 60 -0.01 1.94 22.54
N GLU A 61 -0.08 0.62 22.58
CA GLU A 61 0.79 -0.18 23.47
C GLU A 61 2.25 -0.06 23.06
N LYS A 62 2.55 -0.30 21.78
CA LYS A 62 3.92 -0.31 21.24
C LYS A 62 4.62 1.04 21.31
N SER A 63 3.87 2.15 21.24
CA SER A 63 4.39 3.51 21.37
C SER A 63 4.48 4.00 22.82
N GLY A 64 4.14 3.15 23.81
CA GLY A 64 4.06 3.61 25.21
C GLY A 64 2.96 4.64 25.46
N GLY A 65 1.92 4.67 24.64
CA GLY A 65 0.80 5.62 24.74
C GLY A 65 1.01 6.94 23.98
N GLU A 66 2.16 7.15 23.33
CA GLU A 66 2.45 8.40 22.62
C GLU A 66 1.62 8.55 21.34
N LEU A 67 1.27 7.44 20.67
CA LEU A 67 0.48 7.44 19.44
C LEU A 67 -0.63 6.38 19.48
N THR A 68 -1.87 6.82 19.28
CA THR A 68 -3.02 5.94 19.04
C THR A 68 -3.43 6.07 17.57
N VAL A 69 -3.58 4.95 16.89
CA VAL A 69 -4.11 4.91 15.52
C VAL A 69 -5.52 4.34 15.57
N GLN A 70 -6.51 5.11 15.15
CA GLN A 70 -7.90 4.70 15.04
C GLN A 70 -8.17 4.27 13.59
N PRO A 71 -8.40 2.97 13.32
CA PRO A 71 -8.66 2.47 11.98
C PRO A 71 -10.10 2.72 11.55
N PHE A 72 -10.26 3.01 10.26
CA PHE A 72 -11.55 3.10 9.59
C PHE A 72 -11.55 2.23 8.32
N PRO A 73 -12.60 1.45 8.08
CA PRO A 73 -12.73 0.72 6.81
C PRO A 73 -13.08 1.66 5.66
N ALA A 74 -13.05 1.13 4.45
CA ALA A 74 -13.48 1.85 3.25
C ALA A 74 -14.87 2.48 3.46
N LYS A 75 -15.05 3.68 2.92
CA LYS A 75 -16.31 4.46 2.95
C LYS A 75 -16.77 4.94 4.34
N ALA A 76 -16.03 4.69 5.40
CA ALA A 76 -16.45 5.08 6.75
C ALA A 76 -16.39 6.61 6.99
N VAL A 77 -15.42 7.31 6.40
CA VAL A 77 -15.25 8.78 6.50
C VAL A 77 -15.28 9.39 5.12
N ALA A 78 -14.49 8.88 4.20
CA ALA A 78 -14.44 9.30 2.79
C ALA A 78 -15.07 8.23 1.90
N ALA A 79 -15.99 8.62 1.02
CA ALA A 79 -16.85 7.69 0.28
C ALA A 79 -16.16 6.98 -0.89
N ASP A 80 -15.07 7.54 -1.41
CA ASP A 80 -14.31 7.02 -2.55
C ASP A 80 -12.83 7.39 -2.44
N ASN A 81 -12.00 6.90 -3.36
CA ASN A 81 -10.56 7.12 -3.32
C ASN A 81 -10.18 8.60 -3.48
N ASN A 82 -10.90 9.38 -4.30
CA ASN A 82 -10.60 10.79 -4.47
C ASN A 82 -10.92 11.60 -3.22
N SER A 83 -12.08 11.35 -2.61
CA SER A 83 -12.47 11.99 -1.34
C SER A 83 -11.56 11.56 -0.19
N LEU A 84 -11.04 10.32 -0.20
CA LEU A 84 -10.06 9.85 0.78
C LEU A 84 -8.74 10.64 0.68
N PHE A 85 -8.21 10.81 -0.53
CA PHE A 85 -7.02 11.62 -0.77
C PHE A 85 -7.19 13.06 -0.26
N ASP A 86 -8.32 13.67 -0.60
CA ASP A 86 -8.60 15.05 -0.22
C ASP A 86 -8.86 15.20 1.31
N ALA A 87 -9.47 14.20 1.96
CA ALA A 87 -9.68 14.18 3.41
C ALA A 87 -8.35 14.11 4.18
N VAL A 88 -7.37 13.34 3.69
CA VAL A 88 -6.04 13.30 4.31
C VAL A 88 -5.26 14.58 4.01
N ARG A 89 -5.31 15.09 2.79
CA ARG A 89 -4.65 16.34 2.41
C ARG A 89 -5.14 17.53 3.25
N SER A 90 -6.43 17.60 3.50
CA SER A 90 -7.05 18.67 4.33
C SER A 90 -6.90 18.46 5.83
N GLY A 91 -6.45 17.28 6.30
CA GLY A 91 -6.29 16.95 7.72
C GLY A 91 -7.56 16.47 8.43
N VAL A 92 -8.67 16.25 7.72
CA VAL A 92 -9.88 15.59 8.27
C VAL A 92 -9.54 14.18 8.76
N LEU A 93 -8.74 13.46 7.97
CA LEU A 93 -8.06 12.24 8.37
C LEU A 93 -6.56 12.53 8.53
N GLN A 94 -5.90 11.87 9.49
CA GLN A 94 -4.46 11.99 9.64
C GLN A 94 -3.70 11.06 8.71
N GLY A 95 -4.33 10.00 8.22
CA GLY A 95 -3.70 9.08 7.29
C GLY A 95 -4.66 8.23 6.50
N MET A 96 -4.09 7.53 5.52
CA MET A 96 -4.77 6.55 4.69
C MET A 96 -3.85 5.36 4.42
N ASN A 97 -4.47 4.19 4.19
CA ASN A 97 -3.81 2.98 3.72
C ASN A 97 -4.41 2.59 2.36
N PRO A 98 -3.91 3.18 1.26
CA PRO A 98 -4.41 3.00 -0.10
C PRO A 98 -3.49 2.14 -0.96
N PHE A 99 -3.85 1.98 -2.23
CA PHE A 99 -2.95 1.66 -3.32
C PHE A 99 -2.57 2.94 -4.07
N THR A 100 -1.28 3.20 -4.28
CA THR A 100 -0.79 4.45 -4.89
C THR A 100 -1.38 4.69 -6.28
N LEU A 101 -1.59 3.63 -7.06
CA LEU A 101 -2.09 3.71 -8.43
C LEU A 101 -3.48 4.37 -8.57
N TYR A 102 -4.26 4.47 -7.49
CA TYR A 102 -5.55 5.17 -7.50
C TYR A 102 -5.42 6.68 -7.75
N TRP A 103 -4.23 7.22 -7.58
CA TRP A 103 -3.94 8.64 -7.80
C TRP A 103 -3.42 8.94 -9.22
N ALA A 104 -3.35 7.96 -10.12
CA ALA A 104 -2.79 8.08 -11.47
C ALA A 104 -3.31 9.30 -12.25
N GLY A 105 -4.58 9.67 -12.07
CA GLY A 105 -5.18 10.84 -12.70
C GLY A 105 -4.73 12.18 -12.11
N LYS A 106 -4.26 12.21 -10.84
CA LYS A 106 -3.77 13.41 -10.16
C LYS A 106 -2.25 13.49 -10.16
N ILE A 107 -1.59 12.33 -10.05
CA ILE A 107 -0.13 12.19 -9.91
C ILE A 107 0.30 11.01 -10.79
N PRO A 108 0.64 11.22 -12.08
CA PRO A 108 0.97 10.13 -13.01
C PRO A 108 2.08 9.19 -12.51
N ALA A 109 3.05 9.72 -11.77
CA ALA A 109 4.14 8.93 -11.20
C ALA A 109 3.68 7.78 -10.28
N THR A 110 2.49 7.87 -9.69
CA THR A 110 1.99 6.88 -8.74
C THR A 110 1.72 5.51 -9.33
N VAL A 111 1.58 5.40 -10.66
CA VAL A 111 1.47 4.10 -11.34
C VAL A 111 2.75 3.29 -11.23
N PHE A 112 3.91 3.94 -11.03
CA PHE A 112 5.21 3.30 -10.84
C PHE A 112 5.58 3.11 -9.36
N LEU A 113 4.77 3.60 -8.43
CA LEU A 113 4.96 3.39 -7.00
C LEU A 113 4.19 2.17 -6.46
N SER A 114 3.46 1.45 -7.32
CA SER A 114 2.78 0.19 -7.03
C SER A 114 2.90 -0.73 -8.24
N SER A 115 2.24 -1.88 -8.15
CA SER A 115 2.25 -2.90 -9.19
C SER A 115 1.66 -2.39 -10.51
N TYR A 116 2.29 -2.72 -11.61
CA TYR A 116 1.83 -2.41 -12.96
C TYR A 116 2.10 -3.58 -13.92
N PRO A 117 1.42 -3.62 -15.08
CA PRO A 117 1.52 -4.74 -16.02
C PRO A 117 2.96 -5.05 -16.43
N MET A 118 3.38 -6.29 -16.25
CA MET A 118 4.74 -6.76 -16.53
C MET A 118 5.83 -5.99 -15.76
N GLY A 119 5.50 -5.39 -14.61
CA GLY A 119 6.44 -4.77 -13.70
C GLY A 119 7.13 -5.80 -12.79
N PRO A 120 7.96 -5.33 -11.81
CA PRO A 120 8.63 -6.21 -10.85
C PRO A 120 7.63 -7.14 -10.14
N ASP A 121 7.97 -8.43 -10.07
CA ASP A 121 7.04 -9.49 -9.68
C ASP A 121 7.34 -10.15 -8.32
N GLN A 122 8.34 -9.62 -7.59
CA GLN A 122 8.72 -10.10 -6.27
C GLN A 122 8.74 -8.98 -5.24
N PRO A 123 8.23 -9.18 -4.01
CA PRO A 123 8.31 -8.18 -2.93
C PRO A 123 9.74 -7.69 -2.67
N ALA A 124 10.72 -8.58 -2.74
CA ALA A 124 12.13 -8.24 -2.53
C ALA A 124 12.68 -7.25 -3.57
N GLN A 125 12.17 -7.29 -4.81
CA GLN A 125 12.54 -6.33 -5.85
C GLN A 125 12.03 -4.93 -5.50
N TRP A 126 10.78 -4.83 -5.03
CA TRP A 126 10.19 -3.58 -4.55
C TRP A 126 10.94 -3.03 -3.33
N ASP A 127 11.27 -3.89 -2.34
CA ASP A 127 12.06 -3.48 -1.18
C ASP A 127 13.45 -2.97 -1.59
N THR A 128 14.10 -3.62 -2.56
CA THR A 128 15.39 -3.16 -3.09
C THR A 128 15.27 -1.78 -3.71
N MET A 129 14.25 -1.54 -4.52
CA MET A 129 14.04 -0.22 -5.14
C MET A 129 13.69 0.85 -4.10
N TYR A 130 12.76 0.56 -3.19
CA TYR A 130 12.33 1.52 -2.18
C TYR A 130 13.43 1.84 -1.17
N TYR A 131 14.03 0.84 -0.56
CA TYR A 131 14.94 1.03 0.57
C TYR A 131 16.43 1.03 0.19
N GLY A 132 16.77 0.50 -0.99
CA GLY A 132 18.15 0.38 -1.45
C GLY A 132 18.56 1.35 -2.56
N LEU A 133 17.62 1.77 -3.42
CA LEU A 133 17.94 2.56 -4.62
C LEU A 133 17.35 3.98 -4.61
N GLY A 134 16.71 4.41 -3.49
CA GLY A 134 16.23 5.79 -3.34
C GLY A 134 14.80 6.04 -3.83
N MET A 135 14.02 5.00 -4.15
CA MET A 135 12.63 5.20 -4.59
C MET A 135 11.72 5.70 -3.46
N LEU A 136 12.05 5.39 -2.18
CA LEU A 136 11.30 5.89 -1.03
C LEU A 136 11.38 7.42 -0.94
N GLU A 137 12.56 7.99 -1.11
CA GLU A 137 12.80 9.42 -1.11
C GLU A 137 12.05 10.09 -2.27
N MET A 138 12.07 9.49 -3.47
CA MET A 138 11.29 9.98 -4.62
C MET A 138 9.79 9.99 -4.31
N ALA A 139 9.25 8.92 -3.72
CA ALA A 139 7.85 8.86 -3.32
C ALA A 139 7.50 9.96 -2.30
N ARG A 140 8.36 10.16 -1.29
CA ARG A 140 8.21 11.24 -0.28
C ARG A 140 8.21 12.62 -0.93
N GLU A 141 9.12 12.90 -1.85
CA GLU A 141 9.15 14.18 -2.59
C GLU A 141 7.89 14.41 -3.42
N ILE A 142 7.41 13.38 -4.12
CA ILE A 142 6.19 13.43 -4.94
C ILE A 142 4.97 13.75 -4.07
N TYR A 143 4.79 13.02 -2.97
CA TYR A 143 3.65 13.22 -2.07
C TYR A 143 3.74 14.53 -1.27
N ALA A 144 4.96 15.00 -0.97
CA ALA A 144 5.15 16.29 -0.30
C ALA A 144 4.61 17.48 -1.10
N LYS A 145 4.66 17.43 -2.44
CA LYS A 145 4.05 18.44 -3.33
C LYS A 145 2.52 18.54 -3.14
N GLN A 146 1.91 17.51 -2.55
CA GLN A 146 0.48 17.43 -2.25
C GLN A 146 0.17 17.72 -0.77
N GLY A 147 1.15 18.08 0.05
CA GLY A 147 0.98 18.26 1.49
C GLY A 147 0.81 16.94 2.26
N LEU A 148 1.29 15.85 1.69
CA LEU A 148 1.25 14.49 2.24
C LEU A 148 2.66 13.98 2.52
N TYR A 149 2.79 13.00 3.42
CA TYR A 149 4.01 12.28 3.67
C TYR A 149 3.81 10.78 3.42
N PHE A 150 4.56 10.23 2.47
CA PHE A 150 4.61 8.80 2.19
C PHE A 150 5.50 8.13 3.24
N VAL A 151 4.92 7.40 4.18
CA VAL A 151 5.67 6.76 5.27
C VAL A 151 6.49 5.60 4.74
N GLY A 152 5.84 4.70 4.00
CA GLY A 152 6.51 3.57 3.36
C GLY A 152 5.55 2.60 2.70
N PRO A 153 6.08 1.69 1.84
CA PRO A 153 5.31 0.68 1.13
C PRO A 153 4.86 -0.44 2.06
N ILE A 154 3.70 -1.02 1.72
CA ILE A 154 3.13 -2.20 2.39
C ILE A 154 2.79 -3.20 1.29
N HIS A 155 3.52 -4.32 1.23
CA HIS A 155 3.27 -5.35 0.24
C HIS A 155 1.94 -6.05 0.48
N HIS A 156 1.22 -6.22 -0.61
CA HIS A 156 0.02 -7.06 -0.68
C HIS A 156 0.29 -8.20 -1.67
N ASP A 157 -0.74 -8.94 -2.04
CA ASP A 157 -0.61 -10.01 -3.03
C ASP A 157 -0.73 -9.50 -4.49
N ALA A 158 -0.89 -10.43 -5.42
CA ALA A 158 -1.13 -10.13 -6.83
C ALA A 158 -2.63 -10.08 -7.12
N ASN A 159 -3.04 -9.25 -8.08
CA ASN A 159 -4.41 -9.22 -8.54
C ASN A 159 -4.71 -10.41 -9.48
N ILE A 160 -5.93 -10.93 -9.39
CA ILE A 160 -6.43 -11.98 -10.27
C ILE A 160 -7.77 -11.56 -10.88
N ILE A 161 -8.10 -12.13 -12.05
CA ILE A 161 -9.37 -11.85 -12.73
C ILE A 161 -10.41 -12.89 -12.35
N HIS A 162 -11.54 -12.42 -11.83
CA HIS A 162 -12.76 -13.22 -11.65
C HIS A 162 -13.76 -12.88 -12.75
N SER A 163 -14.35 -13.91 -13.39
CA SER A 163 -15.25 -13.71 -14.52
C SER A 163 -16.51 -14.54 -14.44
N LYS A 164 -17.62 -13.97 -14.91
CA LYS A 164 -18.89 -14.67 -15.11
C LYS A 164 -18.87 -15.55 -16.37
N VAL A 165 -18.07 -15.15 -17.34
CA VAL A 165 -17.93 -15.79 -18.65
C VAL A 165 -16.54 -16.40 -18.79
N PRO A 166 -16.36 -17.42 -19.65
CA PRO A 166 -15.03 -18.00 -19.84
C PRO A 166 -14.02 -16.94 -20.28
N ILE A 167 -12.95 -16.78 -19.50
CA ILE A 167 -11.73 -16.04 -19.85
C ILE A 167 -10.56 -16.96 -19.47
N ARG A 168 -9.95 -17.58 -20.47
CA ARG A 168 -8.87 -18.57 -20.30
C ARG A 168 -7.54 -18.08 -20.92
N SER A 169 -7.62 -17.05 -21.76
CA SER A 169 -6.51 -16.44 -22.47
C SER A 169 -6.71 -14.94 -22.61
N VAL A 170 -5.70 -14.20 -23.03
CA VAL A 170 -5.81 -12.75 -23.33
C VAL A 170 -6.73 -12.48 -24.52
N ASP A 171 -6.89 -13.43 -25.45
CA ASP A 171 -7.76 -13.27 -26.61
C ASP A 171 -9.26 -13.27 -26.20
N ASP A 172 -9.60 -13.93 -25.09
CA ASP A 172 -10.95 -13.96 -24.54
C ASP A 172 -11.40 -12.62 -23.94
N LEU A 173 -10.46 -11.69 -23.72
CA LEU A 173 -10.74 -10.35 -23.21
C LEU A 173 -11.52 -9.49 -24.20
N LYS A 174 -11.40 -9.77 -25.50
CA LYS A 174 -12.02 -8.98 -26.55
C LYS A 174 -13.55 -8.88 -26.38
N GLY A 175 -14.04 -7.64 -26.38
CA GLY A 175 -15.47 -7.34 -26.25
C GLY A 175 -16.03 -7.49 -24.82
N LYS A 176 -15.22 -7.87 -23.83
CA LYS A 176 -15.66 -7.95 -22.44
C LYS A 176 -15.63 -6.59 -21.75
N LYS A 177 -16.51 -6.41 -20.79
CA LYS A 177 -16.51 -5.25 -19.90
C LYS A 177 -15.93 -5.64 -18.56
N ILE A 178 -14.77 -5.10 -18.23
CA ILE A 178 -13.97 -5.54 -17.09
C ILE A 178 -13.77 -4.38 -16.11
N ARG A 179 -14.00 -4.64 -14.82
CA ARG A 179 -13.58 -3.72 -13.77
C ARG A 179 -12.06 -3.83 -13.60
N LEU A 180 -11.39 -2.69 -13.67
CA LEU A 180 -9.96 -2.54 -13.41
C LEU A 180 -9.72 -1.30 -12.54
N PRO A 181 -8.56 -1.16 -11.88
CA PRO A 181 -8.29 0.00 -11.03
C PRO A 181 -8.13 1.31 -11.81
N GLY A 182 -8.05 1.25 -13.12
CA GLY A 182 -7.77 2.40 -13.99
C GLY A 182 -6.29 2.52 -14.37
N GLY A 183 -5.90 3.72 -14.84
CA GLY A 183 -4.51 4.02 -15.15
C GLY A 183 -3.88 3.10 -16.19
N MET A 184 -2.61 2.79 -16.00
CA MET A 184 -1.81 1.94 -16.89
C MET A 184 -2.42 0.54 -17.08
N VAL A 185 -2.95 -0.05 -16.01
CA VAL A 185 -3.56 -1.39 -16.05
C VAL A 185 -4.73 -1.42 -17.03
N ALA A 186 -5.62 -0.43 -16.95
CA ALA A 186 -6.75 -0.34 -17.85
C ALA A 186 -6.33 -0.15 -19.32
N GLU A 187 -5.32 0.68 -19.58
CA GLU A 187 -4.82 0.92 -20.94
C GLU A 187 -4.24 -0.37 -21.58
N VAL A 188 -3.52 -1.19 -20.81
CA VAL A 188 -2.99 -2.47 -21.31
C VAL A 188 -4.13 -3.43 -21.66
N PHE A 189 -5.15 -3.53 -20.82
CA PHE A 189 -6.30 -4.39 -21.12
C PHE A 189 -7.11 -3.90 -22.31
N GLN A 190 -7.28 -2.59 -22.47
CA GLN A 190 -7.94 -2.01 -23.64
C GLN A 190 -7.23 -2.35 -24.96
N ALA A 191 -5.90 -2.57 -24.94
CA ALA A 191 -5.16 -3.02 -26.11
C ALA A 191 -5.60 -4.42 -26.59
N PHE A 192 -6.25 -5.22 -25.73
CA PHE A 192 -6.87 -6.52 -26.08
C PHE A 192 -8.35 -6.39 -26.46
N GLY A 193 -8.87 -5.16 -26.59
CA GLY A 193 -10.22 -4.91 -27.11
C GLY A 193 -11.34 -5.07 -26.08
N CYS A 194 -11.02 -5.07 -24.77
CA CYS A 194 -12.05 -4.98 -23.73
C CYS A 194 -12.40 -3.52 -23.41
N SER A 195 -13.58 -3.30 -22.86
CA SER A 195 -13.95 -2.03 -22.21
C SER A 195 -13.68 -2.10 -20.72
N THR A 196 -13.25 -0.99 -20.12
CA THR A 196 -12.84 -0.96 -18.71
C THR A 196 -13.66 0.05 -17.90
N VAL A 197 -13.90 -0.24 -16.63
CA VAL A 197 -14.54 0.65 -15.68
C VAL A 197 -13.83 0.56 -14.33
N ALA A 198 -13.57 1.71 -13.70
CA ALA A 198 -13.02 1.75 -12.34
C ALA A 198 -14.17 1.81 -11.32
N LEU A 199 -14.16 0.89 -10.38
CA LEU A 199 -15.12 0.81 -9.26
C LEU A 199 -14.36 0.52 -7.96
N PRO A 200 -14.79 1.09 -6.81
CA PRO A 200 -14.34 0.65 -5.49
C PRO A 200 -14.62 -0.85 -5.26
N GLY A 201 -13.86 -1.49 -4.36
CA GLY A 201 -13.98 -2.93 -4.07
C GLY A 201 -15.41 -3.37 -3.74
N SER A 202 -16.09 -2.65 -2.85
CA SER A 202 -17.48 -2.92 -2.43
C SER A 202 -18.52 -2.84 -3.54
N ASP A 203 -18.22 -2.18 -4.66
CA ASP A 203 -19.15 -1.99 -5.77
C ASP A 203 -18.99 -3.08 -6.85
N ILE A 204 -17.95 -3.93 -6.74
CA ILE A 204 -17.64 -4.98 -7.71
C ILE A 204 -18.67 -6.11 -7.66
N PHE A 205 -18.97 -6.63 -6.46
CA PHE A 205 -19.95 -7.72 -6.31
C PHE A 205 -21.31 -7.37 -6.92
N PRO A 206 -21.96 -6.23 -6.56
CA PRO A 206 -23.24 -5.86 -7.17
C PRO A 206 -23.15 -5.58 -8.68
N ALA A 207 -22.01 -5.12 -9.18
CA ALA A 207 -21.81 -4.93 -10.61
C ALA A 207 -21.70 -6.25 -11.38
N LEU A 208 -21.00 -7.25 -10.83
CA LEU A 208 -20.94 -8.60 -11.34
C LEU A 208 -22.33 -9.27 -11.27
N GLU A 209 -23.00 -9.21 -10.12
CA GLU A 209 -24.32 -9.81 -9.91
C GLU A 209 -25.32 -9.32 -10.96
N LYS A 210 -25.42 -8.00 -11.15
CA LYS A 210 -26.33 -7.36 -12.13
C LYS A 210 -25.90 -7.55 -13.58
N GLY A 211 -24.68 -8.06 -13.84
CA GLY A 211 -24.14 -8.20 -15.19
C GLY A 211 -23.80 -6.87 -15.87
N THR A 212 -23.57 -5.80 -15.10
CA THR A 212 -23.08 -4.53 -15.64
C THR A 212 -21.60 -4.58 -16.02
N ILE A 213 -20.88 -5.60 -15.50
CA ILE A 213 -19.53 -6.01 -15.91
C ILE A 213 -19.51 -7.53 -16.07
N ASP A 214 -18.66 -8.02 -16.99
CA ASP A 214 -18.47 -9.45 -17.25
C ASP A 214 -17.43 -10.07 -16.33
N ALA A 215 -16.43 -9.27 -15.94
CA ALA A 215 -15.31 -9.70 -15.12
C ALA A 215 -14.79 -8.55 -14.25
N ALA A 216 -14.01 -8.90 -13.25
CA ALA A 216 -13.31 -7.94 -12.42
C ALA A 216 -11.90 -8.43 -12.09
N ASP A 217 -10.95 -7.55 -12.25
CA ASP A 217 -9.67 -7.58 -11.58
C ASP A 217 -9.86 -7.02 -10.16
N TYR A 218 -9.38 -7.76 -9.18
CA TYR A 218 -9.19 -7.28 -7.82
C TYR A 218 -8.00 -8.03 -7.21
N VAL A 219 -7.75 -7.85 -5.94
CA VAL A 219 -6.61 -8.47 -5.26
C VAL A 219 -6.68 -10.02 -5.26
N GLY A 220 -5.89 -10.67 -4.47
CA GLY A 220 -5.81 -12.13 -4.41
C GLY A 220 -7.04 -12.83 -3.79
N PRO A 221 -6.99 -14.16 -3.75
CA PRO A 221 -8.14 -15.00 -3.42
C PRO A 221 -8.85 -14.70 -2.10
N ALA A 222 -8.08 -14.37 -1.03
CA ALA A 222 -8.65 -14.23 0.31
C ALA A 222 -9.69 -13.11 0.39
N VAL A 223 -9.29 -11.91 -0.01
CA VAL A 223 -10.18 -10.73 0.03
C VAL A 223 -11.30 -10.87 -1.00
N ASN A 224 -11.01 -11.44 -2.19
CA ASN A 224 -12.02 -11.65 -3.23
C ASN A 224 -13.10 -12.68 -2.78
N TYR A 225 -12.69 -13.68 -2.00
CA TYR A 225 -13.64 -14.63 -1.40
C TYR A 225 -14.49 -13.94 -0.32
N ASP A 226 -13.87 -13.14 0.55
CA ASP A 226 -14.57 -12.37 1.59
C ASP A 226 -15.61 -11.41 0.97
N LEU A 227 -15.34 -10.85 -0.22
CA LEU A 227 -16.26 -10.02 -0.99
C LEU A 227 -17.34 -10.81 -1.74
N GLY A 228 -17.35 -12.14 -1.64
CA GLY A 228 -18.40 -12.99 -2.20
C GLY A 228 -18.26 -13.31 -3.69
N PHE A 229 -17.11 -13.05 -4.33
CA PHE A 229 -16.95 -13.25 -5.78
C PHE A 229 -17.25 -14.67 -6.24
N HIS A 230 -17.03 -15.69 -5.39
CA HIS A 230 -17.40 -17.09 -5.65
C HIS A 230 -18.90 -17.31 -5.92
N GLN A 231 -19.77 -16.39 -5.47
CA GLN A 231 -21.23 -16.50 -5.66
C GLN A 231 -21.67 -16.01 -7.05
N VAL A 232 -20.91 -15.08 -7.63
CA VAL A 232 -21.30 -14.36 -8.85
C VAL A 232 -20.36 -14.59 -10.05
N THR A 233 -19.24 -15.31 -9.85
CA THR A 233 -18.28 -15.67 -10.91
C THR A 233 -18.03 -17.17 -10.95
N LYS A 234 -17.60 -17.68 -12.11
CA LYS A 234 -17.29 -19.10 -12.32
C LYS A 234 -15.88 -19.35 -12.83
N TYR A 235 -15.21 -18.32 -13.33
CA TYR A 235 -13.89 -18.45 -13.96
C TYR A 235 -12.90 -17.55 -13.26
N ILE A 236 -11.71 -18.06 -13.02
CA ILE A 236 -10.60 -17.32 -12.41
C ILE A 236 -9.39 -17.45 -13.34
N LEU A 237 -8.85 -16.32 -13.79
CA LEU A 237 -7.62 -16.30 -14.60
C LEU A 237 -6.44 -15.85 -13.74
N PHE A 238 -5.44 -16.73 -13.68
CA PHE A 238 -4.14 -16.48 -13.07
C PHE A 238 -3.07 -16.20 -14.12
N GLY A 239 -1.96 -15.62 -13.69
CA GLY A 239 -0.71 -15.62 -14.43
C GLY A 239 -0.12 -17.04 -14.63
N PRO A 240 1.08 -17.15 -15.20
CA PRO A 240 1.75 -18.44 -15.44
C PRO A 240 2.10 -19.15 -14.12
N PRO A 241 2.48 -20.42 -14.16
CA PRO A 241 3.00 -21.11 -12.98
C PRO A 241 4.16 -20.33 -12.33
N GLY A 242 4.11 -20.21 -10.99
CA GLY A 242 5.11 -19.48 -10.21
C GLY A 242 4.73 -18.03 -9.86
N THR A 243 3.77 -17.42 -10.58
CA THR A 243 3.20 -16.12 -10.21
C THR A 243 1.69 -16.14 -10.31
N MET A 244 1.00 -15.35 -9.49
CA MET A 244 -0.45 -15.23 -9.55
C MET A 244 -0.90 -14.32 -10.70
N SER A 245 -0.09 -13.34 -11.09
CA SER A 245 -0.48 -12.30 -12.04
C SER A 245 0.73 -11.77 -12.80
N VAL A 246 0.49 -11.25 -14.02
CA VAL A 246 1.45 -10.48 -14.79
C VAL A 246 0.97 -9.06 -15.06
N TYR A 247 -0.26 -8.75 -14.69
CA TYR A 247 -0.83 -7.40 -14.87
C TYR A 247 -0.77 -6.56 -13.59
N GLN A 248 -0.77 -7.17 -12.43
CA GLN A 248 -0.40 -6.59 -11.13
C GLN A 248 0.21 -7.69 -10.25
N PRO A 249 1.51 -7.99 -10.46
CA PRO A 249 2.12 -9.18 -9.87
C PRO A 249 2.40 -9.08 -8.37
N VAL A 250 2.67 -7.89 -7.84
CA VAL A 250 2.84 -7.62 -6.40
C VAL A 250 2.25 -6.25 -6.11
N ASP A 251 1.04 -6.20 -5.62
CA ASP A 251 0.45 -4.93 -5.25
C ASP A 251 1.16 -4.32 -4.04
N VAL A 252 1.44 -3.04 -4.16
CA VAL A 252 2.07 -2.26 -3.12
C VAL A 252 1.09 -1.20 -2.63
N MET A 253 0.61 -1.41 -1.42
CA MET A 253 -0.09 -0.41 -0.64
C MET A 253 0.92 0.52 0.05
N ASP A 254 0.43 1.51 0.76
CA ASP A 254 1.26 2.37 1.59
C ASP A 254 0.55 2.81 2.88
N LEU A 255 1.31 3.40 3.78
CA LEU A 255 0.78 4.33 4.74
C LEU A 255 1.18 5.72 4.29
N THR A 256 0.20 6.54 3.96
CA THR A 256 0.38 7.97 3.65
C THR A 256 -0.36 8.81 4.69
N VAL A 257 0.29 9.85 5.18
CA VAL A 257 -0.27 10.70 6.23
C VAL A 257 -0.24 12.19 5.84
N ASN A 258 -1.09 12.97 6.47
CA ASN A 258 -1.07 14.42 6.36
C ASN A 258 0.29 14.97 6.82
N MET A 259 0.92 15.83 6.02
CA MET A 259 2.25 16.39 6.32
C MET A 259 2.29 17.12 7.66
N GLY A 260 1.24 17.86 8.02
CA GLY A 260 1.15 18.55 9.31
C GLY A 260 1.04 17.57 10.48
N ALA A 261 0.29 16.47 10.32
CA ALA A 261 0.21 15.41 11.32
C ALA A 261 1.57 14.71 11.51
N TRP A 262 2.30 14.46 10.42
CA TRP A 262 3.64 13.88 10.45
C TRP A 262 4.64 14.77 11.19
N ARG A 263 4.68 16.05 10.85
CA ARG A 263 5.63 17.02 11.45
C ARG A 263 5.39 17.27 12.93
N ARG A 264 4.22 16.94 13.48
CA ARG A 264 3.94 17.04 14.93
C ARG A 264 4.51 15.89 15.74
N LEU A 265 4.92 14.80 15.10
CA LEU A 265 5.61 13.71 15.79
C LEU A 265 7.06 14.09 16.08
N SER A 266 7.59 13.62 17.21
CA SER A 266 9.02 13.68 17.48
C SER A 266 9.80 12.83 16.47
N PRO A 267 11.09 13.12 16.21
CA PRO A 267 11.91 12.29 15.33
C PRO A 267 11.93 10.81 15.74
N LYS A 268 11.95 10.53 17.04
CA LYS A 268 11.85 9.16 17.58
C LYS A 268 10.53 8.50 17.18
N MET A 269 9.41 9.23 17.26
CA MET A 269 8.12 8.68 16.92
C MET A 269 7.94 8.55 15.40
N GLN A 270 8.52 9.43 14.61
CA GLN A 270 8.57 9.28 13.15
C GLN A 270 9.28 7.99 12.75
N GLN A 271 10.47 7.75 13.31
CA GLN A 271 11.23 6.51 13.08
C GLN A 271 10.42 5.28 13.54
N PHE A 272 9.78 5.34 14.71
CA PHE A 272 8.92 4.27 15.19
C PHE A 272 7.81 3.93 14.20
N VAL A 273 7.13 4.93 13.62
CA VAL A 273 6.04 4.70 12.64
C VAL A 273 6.60 4.08 11.35
N GLU A 274 7.75 4.55 10.86
CA GLU A 274 8.43 3.97 9.69
C GLU A 274 8.78 2.48 9.93
N ASP A 275 9.34 2.16 11.10
CA ASP A 275 9.67 0.77 11.48
C ASP A 275 8.43 -0.11 11.61
N GLN A 276 7.31 0.45 12.13
CA GLN A 276 6.04 -0.27 12.20
C GLN A 276 5.48 -0.56 10.80
N VAL A 277 5.58 0.37 9.84
CA VAL A 277 5.15 0.15 8.45
C VAL A 277 5.98 -0.96 7.81
N ARG A 278 7.30 -0.90 7.92
CA ARG A 278 8.19 -1.90 7.35
C ARG A 278 7.95 -3.30 7.92
N THR A 279 7.79 -3.40 9.24
CA THR A 279 7.48 -4.68 9.91
C THR A 279 6.10 -5.20 9.51
N TYR A 280 5.12 -4.30 9.41
CA TYR A 280 3.77 -4.66 8.99
C TYR A 280 3.72 -5.14 7.55
N SER A 281 4.47 -4.52 6.64
CA SER A 281 4.55 -4.92 5.23
C SER A 281 4.86 -6.41 5.08
N VAL A 282 5.92 -6.88 5.73
CA VAL A 282 6.31 -8.30 5.70
C VAL A 282 5.25 -9.20 6.32
N LYS A 283 4.76 -8.83 7.49
CA LYS A 283 3.76 -9.62 8.22
C LYS A 283 2.45 -9.69 7.45
N HIS A 284 2.00 -8.57 6.91
CA HIS A 284 0.77 -8.49 6.11
C HIS A 284 0.85 -9.41 4.89
N PHE A 285 1.94 -9.32 4.13
CA PHE A 285 2.15 -10.16 2.96
C PHE A 285 2.06 -11.65 3.31
N VAL A 286 2.77 -12.10 4.36
CA VAL A 286 2.77 -13.52 4.77
C VAL A 286 1.37 -13.99 5.18
N GLU A 287 0.66 -13.19 5.97
CA GLU A 287 -0.71 -13.57 6.42
C GLU A 287 -1.72 -13.58 5.26
N ILE A 288 -1.60 -12.66 4.30
CA ILE A 288 -2.42 -12.67 3.09
C ILE A 288 -2.13 -13.90 2.23
N GLN A 289 -0.86 -14.26 2.02
CA GLN A 289 -0.51 -15.47 1.25
C GLN A 289 -1.08 -16.74 1.89
N LYS A 290 -0.98 -16.85 3.20
CA LYS A 290 -1.60 -17.95 3.96
C LYS A 290 -3.12 -17.99 3.80
N ALA A 291 -3.78 -16.85 3.87
CA ALA A 291 -5.23 -16.75 3.69
C ALA A 291 -5.65 -17.09 2.25
N ASN A 292 -4.84 -16.70 1.24
CA ASN A 292 -5.07 -17.02 -0.17
C ASN A 292 -5.10 -18.53 -0.43
N MET A 293 -4.21 -19.30 0.21
CA MET A 293 -4.19 -20.75 0.06
C MET A 293 -5.53 -21.37 0.52
N VAL A 294 -6.05 -20.92 1.66
CA VAL A 294 -7.34 -21.37 2.19
C VAL A 294 -8.49 -20.95 1.26
N ALA A 295 -8.49 -19.70 0.81
CA ALA A 295 -9.54 -19.17 -0.05
C ALA A 295 -9.59 -19.88 -1.41
N MET A 296 -8.45 -20.25 -1.98
CA MET A 296 -8.41 -21.01 -3.23
C MET A 296 -9.07 -22.39 -3.14
N THR A 297 -8.92 -23.07 -2.01
CA THR A 297 -9.65 -24.33 -1.75
C THR A 297 -11.15 -24.06 -1.77
N LYS A 298 -11.60 -23.02 -1.08
CA LYS A 298 -13.04 -22.66 -1.04
C LYS A 298 -13.59 -22.23 -2.41
N PHE A 299 -12.81 -21.53 -3.25
CA PHE A 299 -13.23 -21.23 -4.63
C PHE A 299 -13.44 -22.48 -5.46
N ARG A 300 -12.55 -23.47 -5.32
CA ARG A 300 -12.72 -24.78 -6.01
C ARG A 300 -13.94 -25.53 -5.50
N GLU A 301 -14.16 -25.57 -4.20
CA GLU A 301 -15.35 -26.18 -3.58
C GLU A 301 -16.65 -25.49 -4.05
N ALA A 302 -16.60 -24.17 -4.30
CA ALA A 302 -17.70 -23.41 -4.89
C ALA A 302 -17.87 -23.65 -6.41
N GLY A 303 -17.06 -24.53 -7.01
CA GLY A 303 -17.13 -24.89 -8.42
C GLY A 303 -16.52 -23.86 -9.39
N CYS A 304 -15.61 -23.02 -8.92
CA CYS A 304 -14.90 -22.09 -9.79
C CYS A 304 -13.81 -22.81 -10.59
N GLU A 305 -13.79 -22.56 -11.90
CA GLU A 305 -12.78 -23.07 -12.84
C GLU A 305 -11.56 -22.11 -12.80
N VAL A 306 -10.36 -22.68 -12.70
CA VAL A 306 -9.10 -21.93 -12.68
C VAL A 306 -8.36 -22.15 -13.98
N SER A 307 -8.01 -21.05 -14.66
CA SER A 307 -7.15 -21.03 -15.86
C SER A 307 -5.88 -20.26 -15.57
N ARG A 308 -4.83 -20.53 -16.36
CA ARG A 308 -3.54 -19.82 -16.29
C ARG A 308 -3.14 -19.35 -17.67
N MET A 309 -2.54 -18.16 -17.71
CA MET A 309 -1.95 -17.62 -18.93
C MET A 309 -0.80 -18.52 -19.42
N GLY A 310 -0.84 -18.86 -20.70
CA GLY A 310 0.23 -19.58 -21.37
C GLY A 310 1.37 -18.67 -21.84
N PRO A 311 2.48 -19.26 -22.37
CA PRO A 311 3.61 -18.47 -22.86
C PRO A 311 3.23 -17.44 -23.95
N ASP A 312 2.31 -17.81 -24.85
CA ASP A 312 1.83 -16.90 -25.90
C ASP A 312 1.05 -15.72 -25.34
N ASP A 313 0.23 -15.95 -24.31
CA ASP A 313 -0.48 -14.87 -23.61
C ASP A 313 0.50 -13.90 -22.95
N ILE A 314 1.54 -14.44 -22.31
CA ILE A 314 2.58 -13.63 -21.65
C ILE A 314 3.33 -12.78 -22.68
N ALA A 315 3.71 -13.37 -23.83
CA ALA A 315 4.39 -12.65 -24.90
C ALA A 315 3.51 -11.51 -25.46
N LYS A 316 2.22 -11.80 -25.73
CA LYS A 316 1.25 -10.79 -26.18
C LYS A 316 1.09 -9.67 -25.14
N PHE A 317 0.95 -10.04 -23.87
CA PHE A 317 0.75 -9.08 -22.77
C PHE A 317 1.97 -8.18 -22.58
N ARG A 318 3.17 -8.74 -22.61
CA ARG A 318 4.45 -8.02 -22.56
C ARG A 318 4.59 -7.02 -23.71
N LYS A 319 4.29 -7.45 -24.93
CA LYS A 319 4.32 -6.60 -26.11
C LYS A 319 3.35 -5.41 -26.01
N ALA A 320 2.19 -5.60 -25.40
CA ALA A 320 1.22 -4.53 -25.19
C ALA A 320 1.63 -3.60 -24.05
N ALA A 321 2.22 -4.12 -22.96
CA ALA A 321 2.53 -3.36 -21.75
C ALA A 321 3.71 -2.39 -21.93
N ILE A 322 4.80 -2.84 -22.56
CA ILE A 322 6.04 -2.06 -22.64
C ILE A 322 5.86 -0.67 -23.29
N PRO A 323 5.22 -0.51 -24.46
CA PRO A 323 4.96 0.82 -25.02
C PRO A 323 4.18 1.74 -24.08
N ILE A 324 3.24 1.17 -23.32
CA ILE A 324 2.38 1.90 -22.39
C ILE A 324 3.20 2.39 -21.18
N TRP A 325 4.22 1.64 -20.71
CA TRP A 325 5.13 2.12 -19.67
C TRP A 325 5.78 3.46 -20.07
N PHE A 326 6.34 3.52 -21.27
CA PHE A 326 7.00 4.72 -21.79
C PHE A 326 6.00 5.88 -22.00
N ASN A 327 4.79 5.59 -22.42
CA ASN A 327 3.73 6.61 -22.51
C ASN A 327 3.41 7.21 -21.14
N TRP A 328 3.35 6.38 -20.08
CA TRP A 328 3.14 6.85 -18.72
C TRP A 328 4.34 7.60 -18.16
N ALA A 329 5.55 7.14 -18.41
CA ALA A 329 6.77 7.82 -18.00
C ALA A 329 6.89 9.24 -18.59
N LYS A 330 6.36 9.46 -19.79
CA LYS A 330 6.37 10.77 -20.47
C LYS A 330 5.30 11.75 -19.97
N LYS A 331 4.38 11.33 -19.10
CA LYS A 331 3.28 12.19 -18.62
C LYS A 331 3.76 13.32 -17.71
N ASP A 332 4.79 13.08 -16.90
CA ASP A 332 5.44 14.12 -16.09
C ASP A 332 6.89 13.73 -15.68
N PRO A 333 7.71 14.72 -15.25
CA PRO A 333 9.11 14.46 -14.88
C PRO A 333 9.27 13.49 -13.68
N ASP A 334 8.35 13.46 -12.73
CA ASP A 334 8.42 12.54 -11.60
C ASP A 334 8.16 11.10 -12.06
N ALA A 335 7.20 10.89 -12.97
CA ALA A 335 6.95 9.59 -13.58
C ALA A 335 8.17 9.09 -14.36
N ALA A 336 8.80 9.96 -15.16
CA ALA A 336 10.04 9.64 -15.86
C ALA A 336 11.17 9.22 -14.91
N ARG A 337 11.35 9.97 -13.81
CA ARG A 337 12.40 9.73 -12.82
C ARG A 337 12.23 8.39 -12.11
N VAL A 338 11.02 8.09 -11.64
CA VAL A 338 10.72 6.83 -10.94
C VAL A 338 10.87 5.65 -11.90
N PHE A 339 10.30 5.77 -13.11
CA PHE A 339 10.39 4.69 -14.10
C PHE A 339 11.83 4.43 -14.56
N LYS A 340 12.64 5.48 -14.71
CA LYS A 340 14.07 5.32 -15.07
C LYS A 340 14.81 4.46 -14.05
N LEU A 341 14.64 4.71 -12.74
CA LEU A 341 15.23 3.88 -11.69
C LEU A 341 14.78 2.42 -11.82
N GLN A 342 13.48 2.19 -12.02
CA GLN A 342 12.94 0.83 -12.16
C GLN A 342 13.44 0.14 -13.43
N LEU A 343 13.55 0.88 -14.53
CA LEU A 343 14.05 0.35 -15.80
C LEU A 343 15.52 -0.06 -15.68
N GLU A 344 16.35 0.77 -15.04
CA GLU A 344 17.76 0.46 -14.77
C GLU A 344 17.89 -0.79 -13.88
N TYR A 345 17.04 -0.93 -12.88
CA TYR A 345 16.99 -2.11 -12.03
C TYR A 345 16.56 -3.37 -12.80
N MET A 346 15.50 -3.29 -13.60
CA MET A 346 14.99 -4.43 -14.40
C MET A 346 15.94 -4.87 -15.52
N LYS A 347 16.77 -3.96 -16.03
CA LYS A 347 17.79 -4.24 -17.05
C LYS A 347 19.08 -4.84 -16.48
N ASN A 348 19.28 -4.78 -15.16
CA ASN A 348 20.49 -5.28 -14.54
C ASN A 348 20.71 -6.76 -14.88
N ASP A 349 21.94 -7.13 -15.22
CA ASP A 349 22.30 -8.50 -15.64
C ASP A 349 21.95 -9.56 -14.59
N LEU A 350 21.87 -9.17 -13.31
CA LEU A 350 21.43 -10.06 -12.22
C LEU A 350 19.98 -10.50 -12.41
N LEU A 351 19.12 -9.64 -12.96
CA LEU A 351 17.70 -9.92 -13.15
C LEU A 351 17.40 -10.36 -14.58
N GLY A 352 17.97 -9.67 -15.58
CA GLY A 352 17.67 -9.89 -16.98
C GLY A 352 16.16 -9.83 -17.30
N TYR A 353 15.40 -9.05 -16.52
CA TYR A 353 13.93 -9.02 -16.60
C TYR A 353 13.44 -8.29 -17.84
N VAL A 354 14.17 -7.25 -18.26
CA VAL A 354 13.91 -6.44 -19.46
C VAL A 354 15.17 -6.44 -20.32
N THR A 355 15.03 -6.77 -21.60
CA THR A 355 16.13 -6.86 -22.56
C THR A 355 16.18 -5.63 -23.46
N ASP A 356 17.31 -5.41 -24.13
CA ASP A 356 17.42 -4.34 -25.13
C ASP A 356 16.46 -4.53 -26.33
N GLU A 357 16.10 -5.78 -26.66
CA GLU A 357 15.11 -6.06 -27.70
C GLU A 357 13.71 -5.62 -27.26
N ASP A 358 13.34 -5.82 -25.99
CA ASP A 358 12.08 -5.34 -25.42
C ASP A 358 11.97 -3.80 -25.52
N LEU A 359 13.09 -3.10 -25.45
CA LEU A 359 13.16 -1.64 -25.39
C LEU A 359 13.37 -0.97 -26.74
N LYS A 360 13.55 -1.75 -27.79
CA LYS A 360 13.83 -1.24 -29.13
C LYS A 360 12.76 -0.30 -29.63
N GLY A 361 13.16 0.93 -29.96
CA GLY A 361 12.23 2.00 -30.39
C GLY A 361 11.54 2.76 -29.24
N HIS A 362 11.87 2.46 -27.98
CA HIS A 362 11.32 3.15 -26.83
C HIS A 362 12.40 3.93 -26.07
N SER A 363 12.09 5.14 -25.64
CA SER A 363 12.96 6.01 -24.82
C SER A 363 12.12 6.87 -23.87
N ILE A 364 12.68 7.20 -22.72
CA ILE A 364 12.11 8.14 -21.74
C ILE A 364 12.50 9.57 -22.15
#